data_6766bc9b609461bd7337dbf3f85901c0
#
_entry.id   6766bc9b609461bd7337dbf3f85901c0
#
_cell.length_a   1.000
_cell.length_b   1.000
_cell.length_c   1.000
_cell.angle_alpha   90.00
_cell.angle_beta   90.00
_cell.angle_gamma   90.00
#
_symmetry.space_group_name_H-M   'P 1'
#
loop_
_entity.id
_entity.type
_entity.pdbx_description
1 polymer ?
#
loop_
_entity_poly.entity_id
_entity_poly.type
_entity_poly.pdbx_seq_one_letter_code
_entity_poly.pdbx_strand_id
1 'polypeptide(L)'
;MSTGAKLVGVPEEGRKPDLRYLASVDELKKTGQLTRWLDDHDILLYEYDGQIKAISNICRHFGGPVGYHKNKDGVFTCLWHNWQYSCKDGSCISQPGLPLRQYALKIDDDKIYVDLLG
;
A
#
# COMPACT_ATOMS: atom_id res chain seq x y z
N MET A 1 -0.25 3.63 -28.02
CA MET A 1 -0.20 2.46 -27.17
C MET A 1 0.75 2.71 -26.02
N SER A 2 0.31 2.48 -24.83
CA SER A 2 1.14 2.66 -23.66
C SER A 2 2.07 1.47 -23.48
N THR A 3 3.38 1.73 -23.38
CA THR A 3 4.35 0.70 -23.10
C THR A 3 4.93 0.99 -21.73
N GLY A 4 5.17 -0.04 -20.95
CA GLY A 4 5.70 0.11 -19.62
C GLY A 4 4.66 0.39 -18.54
N ALA A 5 3.42 0.68 -18.92
CA ALA A 5 2.35 0.85 -17.95
C ALA A 5 1.82 -0.51 -17.53
N LYS A 6 1.70 -0.69 -16.21
CA LYS A 6 1.24 -1.96 -15.66
C LYS A 6 0.29 -1.69 -14.51
N LEU A 7 -0.91 -2.26 -14.61
CA LEU A 7 -1.91 -2.18 -13.56
C LEU A 7 -1.67 -3.29 -12.56
N VAL A 8 -1.49 -2.92 -11.30
CA VAL A 8 -1.25 -3.86 -10.19
C VAL A 8 -2.41 -3.75 -9.22
N GLY A 9 -2.99 -4.90 -8.86
CA GLY A 9 -4.23 -4.88 -8.10
C GLY A 9 -5.36 -4.51 -9.02
N VAL A 10 -6.32 -5.39 -9.23
CA VAL A 10 -7.33 -5.21 -10.27
C VAL A 10 -8.49 -4.39 -9.75
N PRO A 11 -8.77 -3.21 -10.34
CA PRO A 11 -9.96 -2.46 -9.99
C PRO A 11 -11.21 -3.19 -10.50
N GLU A 12 -12.34 -2.84 -9.92
CA GLU A 12 -13.60 -3.42 -10.34
C GLU A 12 -13.86 -3.11 -11.81
N GLU A 13 -14.29 -4.14 -12.56
CA GLU A 13 -14.51 -4.01 -13.99
C GLU A 13 -15.61 -2.99 -14.28
N GLY A 14 -15.38 -2.17 -15.29
CA GLY A 14 -16.32 -1.13 -15.70
C GLY A 14 -16.22 0.15 -14.89
N ARG A 15 -15.47 0.16 -13.81
CA ARG A 15 -15.28 1.33 -13.00
C ARG A 15 -14.08 2.12 -13.50
N LYS A 16 -14.25 3.43 -13.60
CA LYS A 16 -13.16 4.31 -14.00
C LYS A 16 -12.25 4.55 -12.79
N PRO A 17 -10.96 4.26 -12.90
CA PRO A 17 -10.06 4.48 -11.77
C PRO A 17 -9.79 5.96 -11.53
N ASP A 18 -9.50 6.31 -10.28
CA ASP A 18 -9.03 7.64 -9.90
C ASP A 18 -7.53 7.54 -9.59
N LEU A 19 -6.71 7.60 -10.64
CA LEU A 19 -5.27 7.41 -10.50
C LEU A 19 -4.57 8.69 -10.09
N ARG A 20 -3.79 8.60 -9.02
CA ARG A 20 -3.01 9.72 -8.49
C ARG A 20 -1.56 9.31 -8.36
N TYR A 21 -0.66 10.21 -8.73
CA TYR A 21 0.77 9.96 -8.56
C TYR A 21 1.09 9.82 -7.06
N LEU A 22 1.84 8.78 -6.72
CA LEU A 22 2.19 8.52 -5.33
C LEU A 22 3.68 8.72 -5.08
N ALA A 23 4.53 8.07 -5.85
CA ALA A 23 5.97 8.12 -5.66
C ALA A 23 6.66 7.51 -6.86
N SER A 24 8.00 7.64 -6.91
CA SER A 24 8.78 6.94 -7.92
C SER A 24 9.22 5.58 -7.42
N VAL A 25 9.48 4.67 -8.35
CA VAL A 25 10.05 3.37 -8.01
C VAL A 25 11.42 3.54 -7.35
N ASP A 26 12.21 4.51 -7.84
CA ASP A 26 13.52 4.79 -7.28
C ASP A 26 13.46 5.20 -5.82
N GLU A 27 12.50 6.08 -5.47
CA GLU A 27 12.30 6.48 -4.08
C GLU A 27 11.99 5.28 -3.20
N LEU A 28 11.09 4.42 -3.68
CA LEU A 28 10.66 3.24 -2.92
C LEU A 28 11.83 2.28 -2.71
N LYS A 29 12.64 2.07 -3.74
CA LYS A 29 13.76 1.13 -3.64
C LYS A 29 14.83 1.57 -2.66
N LYS A 30 14.97 2.86 -2.43
CA LYS A 30 15.96 3.37 -1.48
C LYS A 30 15.67 2.97 -0.05
N THR A 31 14.39 2.85 0.29
CA THR A 31 13.99 2.53 1.66
C THR A 31 13.22 1.22 1.77
N GLY A 32 12.67 0.72 0.66
CA GLY A 32 11.83 -0.48 0.63
C GLY A 32 10.41 -0.24 1.11
N GLN A 33 10.13 0.91 1.67
CA GLN A 33 8.83 1.23 2.28
C GLN A 33 8.74 2.73 2.49
N LEU A 34 7.59 3.31 2.16
CA LEU A 34 7.33 4.72 2.43
C LEU A 34 5.84 4.97 2.61
N THR A 35 5.51 6.10 3.23
CA THR A 35 4.12 6.51 3.43
C THR A 35 3.87 7.84 2.76
N ARG A 36 2.65 8.04 2.25
CA ARG A 36 2.24 9.27 1.59
C ARG A 36 0.77 9.54 1.87
N TRP A 37 0.44 10.80 2.10
CA TRP A 37 -0.93 11.24 2.17
C TRP A 37 -1.39 11.72 0.80
N LEU A 38 -2.55 11.24 0.37
CA LEU A 38 -3.25 11.73 -0.80
C LEU A 38 -4.69 12.02 -0.36
N ASP A 39 -5.07 13.28 -0.35
CA ASP A 39 -6.33 13.72 0.25
C ASP A 39 -6.37 13.24 1.70
N ASP A 40 -7.36 12.46 2.09
CA ASP A 40 -7.44 11.90 3.44
C ASP A 40 -7.01 10.42 3.51
N HIS A 41 -6.29 9.97 2.48
CA HIS A 41 -5.76 8.61 2.44
C HIS A 41 -4.30 8.60 2.86
N ASP A 42 -4.00 7.94 3.97
CA ASP A 42 -2.61 7.69 4.37
C ASP A 42 -2.21 6.33 3.82
N ILE A 43 -1.32 6.31 2.85
CA ILE A 43 -1.01 5.12 2.06
C ILE A 43 0.40 4.63 2.37
N LEU A 44 0.50 3.35 2.67
CA LEU A 44 1.76 2.66 2.91
C LEU A 44 2.14 1.92 1.63
N LEU A 45 3.24 2.34 1.01
CA LEU A 45 3.79 1.75 -0.20
C LEU A 45 5.02 0.95 0.17
N TYR A 46 5.12 -0.28 -0.32
CA TYR A 46 6.22 -1.16 0.06
C TYR A 46 6.49 -2.23 -0.99
N GLU A 47 7.64 -2.85 -0.89
CA GLU A 47 7.98 -4.01 -1.70
C GLU A 47 7.88 -5.27 -0.84
N TYR A 48 7.27 -6.29 -1.40
CA TYR A 48 7.16 -7.59 -0.74
C TYR A 48 7.22 -8.68 -1.81
N ASP A 49 8.14 -9.61 -1.64
CA ASP A 49 8.28 -10.77 -2.53
C ASP A 49 8.41 -10.34 -4.00
N GLY A 50 9.20 -9.30 -4.25
CA GLY A 50 9.44 -8.79 -5.61
C GLY A 50 8.30 -7.98 -6.20
N GLN A 51 7.26 -7.69 -5.43
CA GLN A 51 6.11 -6.92 -5.90
C GLN A 51 5.97 -5.61 -5.13
N ILE A 52 5.49 -4.60 -5.81
CA ILE A 52 5.17 -3.32 -5.18
C ILE A 52 3.69 -3.37 -4.79
N LYS A 53 3.42 -3.05 -3.54
CA LYS A 53 2.07 -3.10 -2.97
C LYS A 53 1.76 -1.81 -2.21
N ALA A 54 0.48 -1.52 -2.09
CA ALA A 54 0.01 -0.37 -1.33
C ALA A 54 -1.19 -0.76 -0.48
N ILE A 55 -1.12 -0.40 0.79
CA ILE A 55 -2.21 -0.63 1.74
C ILE A 55 -2.44 0.63 2.56
N SER A 56 -3.56 0.68 3.25
CA SER A 56 -3.82 1.78 4.18
C SER A 56 -2.79 1.75 5.31
N ASN A 57 -2.27 2.92 5.66
CA ASN A 57 -1.35 3.06 6.79
C ASN A 57 -2.11 3.29 8.10
N ILE A 58 -3.43 3.28 8.07
CA ILE A 58 -4.26 3.58 9.23
C ILE A 58 -4.70 2.28 9.89
N CYS A 59 -4.20 2.04 11.10
CA CYS A 59 -4.52 0.82 11.85
C CYS A 59 -6.02 0.72 12.13
N ARG A 60 -6.58 -0.46 11.91
CA ARG A 60 -8.02 -0.71 12.14
C ARG A 60 -8.40 -0.65 13.61
N HIS A 61 -7.44 -0.63 14.50
CA HIS A 61 -7.68 -0.53 15.96
C HIS A 61 -8.00 0.90 16.37
N PHE A 62 -6.98 1.78 16.41
CA PHE A 62 -7.17 3.18 16.82
C PHE A 62 -6.54 4.18 15.84
N GLY A 63 -6.30 3.79 14.63
CA GLY A 63 -5.83 4.71 13.61
C GLY A 63 -4.33 5.00 13.65
N GLY A 64 -3.56 4.25 14.42
CA GLY A 64 -2.11 4.45 14.48
C GLY A 64 -1.41 4.09 13.18
N PRO A 65 -0.16 4.58 12.98
CA PRO A 65 0.58 4.34 11.74
C PRO A 65 1.13 2.92 11.69
N VAL A 66 0.66 2.15 10.72
CA VAL A 66 1.06 0.75 10.52
C VAL A 66 2.50 0.66 10.03
N GLY A 67 2.89 1.55 9.13
CA GLY A 67 4.20 1.54 8.50
C GLY A 67 5.23 2.47 9.14
N TYR A 68 5.05 2.85 10.40
CA TYR A 68 6.00 3.72 11.08
C TYR A 68 7.38 3.07 11.14
N HIS A 69 7.43 1.79 11.49
CA HIS A 69 8.65 1.00 11.44
C HIS A 69 8.67 0.16 10.17
N LYS A 70 9.85 -0.23 9.72
CA LYS A 70 9.96 -1.18 8.63
C LYS A 70 9.32 -2.51 9.02
N ASN A 71 8.71 -3.18 8.03
CA ASN A 71 8.20 -4.51 8.26
C ASN A 71 9.35 -5.46 8.60
N LYS A 72 9.02 -6.51 9.32
CA LYS A 72 9.97 -7.53 9.73
C LYS A 72 9.34 -8.89 9.50
N ASP A 73 10.05 -9.75 8.76
CA ASP A 73 9.59 -11.10 8.48
C ASP A 73 8.20 -11.14 7.85
N GLY A 74 7.92 -10.16 6.98
CA GLY A 74 6.64 -10.10 6.28
C GLY A 74 5.48 -9.57 7.13
N VAL A 75 5.80 -8.87 8.21
CA VAL A 75 4.79 -8.35 9.14
C VAL A 75 5.02 -6.89 9.43
N PHE A 76 3.95 -6.09 9.32
CA PHE A 76 3.94 -4.72 9.84
C PHE A 76 3.38 -4.74 11.26
N THR A 77 3.98 -3.92 12.13
CA THR A 77 3.51 -3.77 13.51
C THR A 77 3.12 -2.32 13.73
N CYS A 78 1.85 -2.08 14.06
CA CYS A 78 1.35 -0.73 14.32
C CYS A 78 2.12 -0.12 15.48
N LEU A 79 2.47 1.17 15.35
CA LEU A 79 3.17 1.90 16.40
C LEU A 79 2.36 1.95 17.70
N TRP A 80 1.04 2.03 17.59
CA TRP A 80 0.13 2.06 18.74
C TRP A 80 -0.43 0.67 18.99
N HIS A 81 -0.25 0.13 20.18
CA HIS A 81 -0.83 -1.14 20.64
C HIS A 81 -0.34 -2.39 19.90
N ASN A 82 0.64 -2.25 19.00
CA ASN A 82 1.35 -3.39 18.39
C ASN A 82 0.47 -4.38 17.61
N TRP A 83 -0.64 -3.93 17.04
CA TRP A 83 -1.40 -4.78 16.13
C TRP A 83 -0.56 -5.13 14.91
N GLN A 84 -0.66 -6.35 14.44
CA GLN A 84 0.17 -6.86 13.35
C GLN A 84 -0.65 -7.14 12.11
N TYR A 85 -0.03 -6.83 10.96
CA TYR A 85 -0.65 -7.02 9.64
C TYR A 85 0.34 -7.71 8.71
N SER A 86 -0.20 -8.59 7.85
CA SER A 86 0.63 -9.30 6.88
C SER A 86 1.04 -8.39 5.72
N CYS A 87 2.31 -8.43 5.34
CA CYS A 87 2.79 -7.74 4.13
C CYS A 87 2.21 -8.34 2.86
N LYS A 88 1.73 -9.57 2.91
CA LYS A 88 1.22 -10.26 1.74
C LYS A 88 -0.03 -9.58 1.20
N ASP A 89 -0.96 -9.20 2.06
CA ASP A 89 -2.26 -8.69 1.64
C ASP A 89 -2.89 -7.69 2.61
N GLY A 90 -2.18 -7.31 3.67
CA GLY A 90 -2.74 -6.39 4.66
C GLY A 90 -3.72 -7.03 5.63
N SER A 91 -3.84 -8.36 5.63
CA SER A 91 -4.73 -9.03 6.59
C SER A 91 -4.24 -8.80 8.00
N CYS A 92 -5.16 -8.62 8.93
CA CYS A 92 -4.81 -8.39 10.32
C CYS A 92 -4.55 -9.73 11.00
N ILE A 93 -3.34 -9.89 11.52
CA ILE A 93 -2.95 -11.11 12.21
C ILE A 93 -3.51 -11.10 13.63
N SER A 94 -3.47 -9.92 14.27
CA SER A 94 -3.92 -9.77 15.66
C SER A 94 -5.43 -9.94 15.81
N GLN A 95 -6.20 -9.48 14.80
CA GLN A 95 -7.65 -9.56 14.85
C GLN A 95 -8.17 -9.92 13.47
N PRO A 96 -8.34 -11.23 13.18
CA PRO A 96 -8.87 -11.66 11.89
C PRO A 96 -10.21 -11.01 11.58
N GLY A 97 -10.42 -10.63 10.32
CA GLY A 97 -11.63 -9.96 9.88
C GLY A 97 -11.54 -8.45 9.82
N LEU A 98 -10.40 -7.87 10.20
CA LEU A 98 -10.17 -6.43 10.12
C LEU A 98 -8.95 -6.12 9.24
N PRO A 99 -8.97 -6.45 7.95
CA PRO A 99 -7.83 -6.22 7.08
C PRO A 99 -7.67 -4.73 6.78
N LEU A 100 -6.45 -4.33 6.44
CA LEU A 100 -6.19 -3.01 5.90
C LEU A 100 -6.68 -2.97 4.47
N ARG A 101 -7.18 -1.80 4.05
CA ARG A 101 -7.56 -1.59 2.66
C ARG A 101 -6.34 -1.76 1.77
N GLN A 102 -6.49 -2.51 0.69
CA GLN A 102 -5.50 -2.61 -0.37
C GLN A 102 -5.84 -1.64 -1.48
N TYR A 103 -4.83 -1.02 -2.06
CA TYR A 103 -5.01 -0.10 -3.19
C TYR A 103 -4.45 -0.72 -4.45
N ALA A 104 -5.19 -0.58 -5.55
CA ALA A 104 -4.68 -0.94 -6.86
C ALA A 104 -3.64 0.10 -7.29
N LEU A 105 -2.62 -0.35 -8.01
CA LEU A 105 -1.52 0.48 -8.45
C LEU A 105 -1.36 0.39 -9.97
N LYS A 106 -0.93 1.49 -10.55
CA LYS A 106 -0.44 1.51 -11.93
C LYS A 106 1.00 1.98 -11.91
N ILE A 107 1.90 1.19 -12.47
CA ILE A 107 3.30 1.53 -12.55
C ILE A 107 3.64 1.79 -14.02
N ASP A 108 4.08 3.00 -14.30
CA ASP A 108 4.42 3.44 -15.64
C ASP A 108 5.83 3.99 -15.60
N ASP A 109 6.78 3.23 -16.18
CA ASP A 109 8.19 3.54 -16.13
C ASP A 109 8.65 3.62 -14.67
N ASP A 110 9.12 4.78 -14.21
CA ASP A 110 9.57 4.97 -12.83
C ASP A 110 8.48 5.53 -11.92
N LYS A 111 7.26 5.69 -12.42
CA LYS A 111 6.20 6.36 -11.68
C LYS A 111 5.16 5.39 -11.16
N ILE A 112 4.80 5.56 -9.91
CA ILE A 112 3.80 4.74 -9.25
C ILE A 112 2.55 5.59 -9.00
N TYR A 113 1.43 5.13 -9.54
CA TYR A 113 0.13 5.76 -9.35
C TYR A 113 -0.75 4.84 -8.54
N VAL A 114 -1.55 5.42 -7.66
CA VAL A 114 -2.49 4.67 -6.85
C VAL A 114 -3.91 5.01 -7.27
N ASP A 115 -4.79 4.02 -7.25
CA ASP A 115 -6.21 4.22 -7.52
C ASP A 115 -6.92 4.44 -6.19
N LEU A 116 -7.38 5.67 -5.96
CA LEU A 116 -8.05 6.01 -4.70
C LEU A 116 -9.44 5.40 -4.57
N LEU A 117 -10.02 4.93 -5.66
CA LEU A 117 -11.33 4.27 -5.65
C LEU A 117 -11.22 2.75 -5.54
N GLY A 118 -10.02 2.24 -5.74
CA GLY A 118 -9.76 0.79 -5.78
C GLY A 118 -9.53 0.12 -4.43
#